data_c39ecd44a87fdb7c9c3c85ee7f93fc23
#
_entry.id   c39ecd44a87fdb7c9c3c85ee7f93fc23
#
_cell.length_a   1.000
_cell.length_b   1.000
_cell.length_c   1.000
_cell.angle_alpha   90.00
_cell.angle_beta   90.00
_cell.angle_gamma   90.00
#
_symmetry.space_group_name_H-M   'P 1'
#
loop_
_entity.id
_entity.type
_entity.pdbx_description
1 polymer ?
#
loop_
_entity_poly.entity_id
_entity_poly.type
_entity_poly.pdbx_seq_one_letter_code
_entity_poly.pdbx_strand_id
1 'polypeptide(L)'
;MVNGRGDDGAGEGHGVPTLAERERGLAIGYAPSAVQPRLAALFALDTTLGAILKTTREPMVGQMRLTWWYEALVRLDSAPPPAEPVLQALAAHVVPRVSGTALAAIAEGWEALLETPLEDDAVERFAQGRGGLLFAAAAKLLDVDDARIALAGQGWALADLALRLSDDARAAAVAARARERLDRALTGRWPR
;
A
#
# COMPACT_ATOMS: atom_id res chain seq x y z
N MET A 1 2.43 -12.61 -55.16
CA MET A 1 2.14 -14.00 -54.70
C MET A 1 2.77 -14.17 -53.35
N VAL A 2 2.01 -14.77 -52.44
CA VAL A 2 2.25 -15.37 -51.15
C VAL A 2 2.08 -14.47 -49.91
N ASN A 3 0.90 -14.52 -49.41
CA ASN A 3 0.36 -14.84 -48.11
C ASN A 3 1.31 -14.70 -46.91
N GLY A 4 1.11 -13.73 -46.06
CA GLY A 4 1.54 -13.68 -44.67
C GLY A 4 0.32 -13.58 -43.80
N ARG A 5 0.03 -14.66 -43.10
CA ARG A 5 -1.03 -14.80 -42.08
C ARG A 5 -0.77 -13.85 -40.92
N GLY A 6 -1.76 -13.04 -40.56
CA GLY A 6 -1.83 -12.38 -39.28
C GLY A 6 -1.93 -13.42 -38.16
N ASP A 7 -1.22 -13.14 -37.11
CA ASP A 7 -1.45 -13.76 -35.79
C ASP A 7 -1.63 -12.61 -34.79
N ASP A 8 -2.89 -12.18 -34.67
CA ASP A 8 -3.35 -11.24 -33.65
C ASP A 8 -3.53 -12.02 -32.35
N GLY A 9 -2.42 -12.34 -31.71
CA GLY A 9 -2.37 -12.89 -30.37
C GLY A 9 -2.26 -11.78 -29.34
N ALA A 10 -3.36 -11.09 -29.01
CA ALA A 10 -3.48 -10.30 -27.78
C ALA A 10 -3.45 -11.27 -26.59
N GLY A 11 -2.25 -11.72 -26.23
CA GLY A 11 -1.98 -12.43 -25.00
C GLY A 11 -2.00 -11.43 -23.85
N GLU A 12 -3.08 -11.40 -23.06
CA GLU A 12 -3.09 -10.83 -21.73
C GLU A 12 -1.99 -11.54 -20.92
N GLY A 13 -0.80 -10.94 -20.88
CA GLY A 13 0.34 -11.42 -20.11
C GLY A 13 0.01 -11.33 -18.62
N HIS A 14 -0.54 -12.37 -18.07
CA HIS A 14 -0.51 -12.62 -16.62
C HIS A 14 0.95 -12.84 -16.24
N GLY A 15 1.64 -11.72 -15.97
CA GLY A 15 3.01 -11.75 -15.47
C GLY A 15 3.07 -12.60 -14.20
N VAL A 16 4.14 -13.39 -14.05
CA VAL A 16 4.36 -14.17 -12.83
C VAL A 16 4.34 -13.22 -11.65
N PRO A 17 3.49 -13.43 -10.62
CA PRO A 17 3.39 -12.54 -9.49
C PRO A 17 4.74 -12.42 -8.78
N THR A 18 5.09 -11.20 -8.39
CA THR A 18 6.31 -10.87 -7.65
C THR A 18 6.32 -11.59 -6.29
N LEU A 19 7.50 -11.72 -5.67
CA LEU A 19 7.61 -12.31 -4.34
C LEU A 19 6.68 -11.60 -3.33
N ALA A 20 6.66 -10.27 -3.34
CA ALA A 20 5.81 -9.46 -2.46
C ALA A 20 4.31 -9.71 -2.69
N GLU A 21 3.87 -9.92 -3.94
CA GLU A 21 2.48 -10.26 -4.25
C GLU A 21 2.11 -11.66 -3.76
N ARG A 22 3.04 -12.63 -3.86
CA ARG A 22 2.84 -13.99 -3.34
C ARG A 22 2.75 -13.99 -1.81
N GLU A 23 3.62 -13.27 -1.12
CA GLU A 23 3.62 -13.13 0.34
C GLU A 23 2.32 -12.48 0.83
N ARG A 24 1.84 -11.42 0.17
CA ARG A 24 0.53 -10.82 0.47
C ARG A 24 -0.61 -11.79 0.24
N GLY A 25 -0.59 -12.51 -0.88
CA GLY A 25 -1.60 -13.52 -1.19
C GLY A 25 -1.68 -14.62 -0.12
N LEU A 26 -0.52 -15.07 0.37
CA LEU A 26 -0.45 -16.02 1.49
C LEU A 26 -1.01 -15.42 2.77
N ALA A 27 -0.59 -14.21 3.15
CA ALA A 27 -1.07 -13.54 4.36
C ALA A 27 -2.60 -13.35 4.34
N ILE A 28 -3.17 -12.93 3.20
CA ILE A 28 -4.62 -12.82 3.02
C ILE A 28 -5.29 -14.20 3.13
N GLY A 29 -4.69 -15.24 2.55
CA GLY A 29 -5.22 -16.60 2.59
C GLY A 29 -5.33 -17.20 3.99
N TYR A 30 -4.49 -16.76 4.93
CA TYR A 30 -4.58 -17.16 6.35
C TYR A 30 -5.69 -16.42 7.13
N ALA A 31 -6.23 -15.32 6.60
CA ALA A 31 -7.32 -14.60 7.25
C ALA A 31 -8.66 -15.37 7.10
N PRO A 32 -9.63 -15.16 8.02
CA PRO A 32 -10.97 -15.70 7.86
C PRO A 32 -11.57 -15.32 6.50
N SER A 33 -12.23 -16.27 5.83
CA SER A 33 -12.73 -16.08 4.45
C SER A 33 -13.62 -14.84 4.28
N ALA A 34 -14.41 -14.49 5.29
CA ALA A 34 -15.26 -13.29 5.30
C ALA A 34 -14.44 -11.97 5.31
N VAL A 35 -13.17 -11.99 5.70
CA VAL A 35 -12.30 -10.82 5.78
C VAL A 35 -11.36 -10.72 4.57
N GLN A 36 -11.10 -11.83 3.89
CA GLN A 36 -10.18 -11.86 2.75
C GLN A 36 -10.49 -10.80 1.68
N PRO A 37 -11.74 -10.60 1.21
CA PRO A 37 -12.05 -9.56 0.23
C PRO A 37 -11.72 -8.14 0.72
N ARG A 38 -11.88 -7.89 2.04
CA ARG A 38 -11.56 -6.60 2.67
C ARG A 38 -10.07 -6.33 2.65
N LEU A 39 -9.27 -7.32 3.06
CA LEU A 39 -7.80 -7.21 3.03
C LEU A 39 -7.29 -7.12 1.60
N ALA A 40 -7.85 -7.88 0.65
CA ALA A 40 -7.48 -7.82 -0.75
C ALA A 40 -7.70 -6.40 -1.32
N ALA A 41 -8.86 -5.78 -1.07
CA ALA A 41 -9.15 -4.42 -1.51
C ALA A 41 -8.20 -3.39 -0.85
N LEU A 42 -7.93 -3.53 0.45
CA LEU A 42 -7.01 -2.65 1.17
C LEU A 42 -5.57 -2.73 0.62
N PHE A 43 -5.04 -3.93 0.39
CA PHE A 43 -3.70 -4.10 -0.17
C PHE A 43 -3.63 -3.77 -1.67
N ALA A 44 -4.74 -3.87 -2.42
CA ALA A 44 -4.83 -3.37 -3.78
C ALA A 44 -4.63 -1.84 -3.84
N LEU A 45 -5.17 -1.09 -2.87
CA LEU A 45 -4.91 0.33 -2.73
C LEU A 45 -3.40 0.61 -2.58
N ASP A 46 -2.72 -0.05 -1.63
CA ASP A 46 -1.26 0.13 -1.43
C ASP A 46 -0.47 -0.17 -2.72
N THR A 47 -0.83 -1.25 -3.41
CA THR A 47 -0.19 -1.62 -4.69
C THR A 47 -0.38 -0.54 -5.75
N THR A 48 -1.60 -0.01 -5.87
CA THR A 48 -1.95 1.04 -6.85
C THR A 48 -1.21 2.34 -6.56
N LEU A 49 -1.19 2.79 -5.30
CA LEU A 49 -0.48 4.00 -4.91
C LEU A 49 1.04 3.85 -5.15
N GLY A 50 1.62 2.69 -4.79
CA GLY A 50 3.02 2.41 -5.07
C GLY A 50 3.36 2.33 -6.56
N ALA A 51 2.43 1.87 -7.41
CA ALA A 51 2.61 1.85 -8.85
C ALA A 51 2.67 3.26 -9.46
N ILE A 52 1.99 4.24 -8.87
CA ILE A 52 2.06 5.63 -9.31
C ILE A 52 3.51 6.14 -9.27
N LEU A 53 4.20 5.92 -8.15
CA LEU A 53 5.59 6.37 -7.98
C LEU A 53 6.55 5.62 -8.92
N LYS A 54 6.32 4.33 -9.15
CA LYS A 54 7.17 3.52 -10.04
C LYS A 54 7.04 3.90 -11.51
N THR A 55 5.84 4.30 -11.94
CA THR A 55 5.53 4.54 -13.36
C THR A 55 5.61 6.02 -13.75
N THR A 56 5.74 6.92 -12.78
CA THR A 56 5.78 8.36 -13.02
C THR A 56 7.21 8.87 -12.92
N ARG A 57 7.71 9.50 -13.99
CA ARG A 57 9.06 10.07 -14.05
C ARG A 57 9.09 11.52 -13.56
N GLU A 58 7.98 12.24 -13.67
CA GLU A 58 7.86 13.64 -13.28
C GLU A 58 7.15 13.75 -11.93
N PRO A 59 7.80 14.30 -10.89
CA PRO A 59 7.22 14.40 -9.53
C PRO A 59 5.84 15.07 -9.52
N MET A 60 5.65 16.13 -10.30
CA MET A 60 4.37 16.85 -10.38
C MET A 60 3.22 15.96 -10.89
N VAL A 61 3.49 15.10 -11.89
CA VAL A 61 2.48 14.16 -12.40
C VAL A 61 2.16 13.10 -11.34
N GLY A 62 3.18 12.64 -10.61
CA GLY A 62 2.99 11.74 -9.47
C GLY A 62 2.10 12.36 -8.41
N GLN A 63 2.37 13.62 -8.04
CA GLN A 63 1.59 14.37 -7.06
C GLN A 63 0.13 14.54 -7.51
N MET A 64 -0.11 14.99 -8.75
CA MET A 64 -1.47 15.13 -9.28
C MET A 64 -2.26 13.82 -9.22
N ARG A 65 -1.62 12.68 -9.53
CA ARG A 65 -2.26 11.37 -9.46
C ARG A 65 -2.57 10.95 -8.02
N LEU A 66 -1.66 11.19 -7.07
CA LEU A 66 -1.90 10.91 -5.65
C LEU A 66 -2.99 11.83 -5.07
N THR A 67 -3.01 13.10 -5.45
CA THR A 67 -4.08 14.05 -5.06
C THR A 67 -5.44 13.57 -5.57
N TRP A 68 -5.52 13.09 -6.82
CA TRP A 68 -6.76 12.53 -7.35
C TRP A 68 -7.23 11.30 -6.54
N TRP A 69 -6.30 10.40 -6.16
CA TRP A 69 -6.60 9.25 -5.31
C TRP A 69 -7.07 9.68 -3.92
N TYR A 70 -6.39 10.67 -3.31
CA TYR A 70 -6.79 11.24 -2.04
C TYR A 70 -8.24 11.74 -2.08
N GLU A 71 -8.56 12.61 -3.05
CA GLU A 71 -9.91 13.15 -3.22
C GLU A 71 -10.96 12.07 -3.49
N ALA A 72 -10.64 11.10 -4.34
CA ALA A 72 -11.54 9.99 -4.64
C ALA A 72 -11.82 9.13 -3.40
N LEU A 73 -10.81 8.87 -2.58
CA LEU A 73 -10.95 8.13 -1.32
C LEU A 73 -11.82 8.90 -0.32
N VAL A 74 -11.58 10.20 -0.11
CA VAL A 74 -12.42 11.04 0.78
C VAL A 74 -13.88 11.01 0.35
N ARG A 75 -14.15 11.07 -0.95
CA ARG A 75 -15.53 11.03 -1.49
C ARG A 75 -16.26 9.72 -1.21
N LEU A 76 -15.58 8.62 -0.97
CA LEU A 76 -16.23 7.34 -0.62
C LEU A 76 -17.06 7.42 0.66
N ASP A 77 -16.83 8.40 1.53
CA ASP A 77 -17.64 8.61 2.73
C ASP A 77 -19.02 9.23 2.45
N SER A 78 -19.23 9.82 1.26
CA SER A 78 -20.45 10.60 0.96
C SER A 78 -21.02 10.40 -0.44
N ALA A 79 -20.31 9.73 -1.33
CA ALA A 79 -20.71 9.55 -2.72
C ALA A 79 -20.34 8.14 -3.22
N PRO A 80 -21.04 7.63 -4.26
CA PRO A 80 -20.68 6.37 -4.87
C PRO A 80 -19.29 6.44 -5.51
N PRO A 81 -18.55 5.29 -5.55
CA PRO A 81 -17.22 5.24 -6.12
C PRO A 81 -17.25 5.52 -7.63
N PRO A 82 -16.20 6.16 -8.18
CA PRO A 82 -16.01 6.24 -9.63
C PRO A 82 -15.80 4.85 -10.24
N ALA A 83 -15.81 4.76 -11.58
CA ALA A 83 -15.60 3.52 -12.34
C ALA A 83 -14.11 3.10 -12.32
N GLU A 84 -13.56 2.91 -11.12
CA GLU A 84 -12.20 2.45 -10.84
C GLU A 84 -12.31 1.21 -9.94
N PRO A 85 -11.77 0.04 -10.37
CA PRO A 85 -12.01 -1.23 -9.68
C PRO A 85 -11.59 -1.24 -8.21
N VAL A 86 -10.45 -0.61 -7.87
CA VAL A 86 -9.97 -0.57 -6.48
C VAL A 86 -10.88 0.29 -5.60
N LEU A 87 -11.34 1.45 -6.08
CA LEU A 87 -12.28 2.30 -5.35
C LEU A 87 -13.64 1.62 -5.16
N GLN A 88 -14.11 0.89 -6.15
CA GLN A 88 -15.35 0.10 -6.03
C GLN A 88 -15.21 -1.02 -5.00
N ALA A 89 -14.08 -1.74 -5.00
CA ALA A 89 -13.81 -2.77 -4.02
C ALA A 89 -13.67 -2.20 -2.59
N LEU A 90 -13.01 -1.04 -2.44
CA LEU A 90 -12.90 -0.34 -1.16
C LEU A 90 -14.28 0.10 -0.65
N ALA A 91 -15.11 0.70 -1.50
CA ALA A 91 -16.46 1.12 -1.12
C ALA A 91 -17.32 -0.08 -0.65
N ALA A 92 -17.24 -1.21 -1.36
CA ALA A 92 -18.03 -2.40 -1.04
C ALA A 92 -17.53 -3.13 0.22
N HIS A 93 -16.21 -3.20 0.44
CA HIS A 93 -15.65 -4.11 1.42
C HIS A 93 -14.97 -3.44 2.61
N VAL A 94 -14.45 -2.21 2.46
CA VAL A 94 -13.62 -1.54 3.46
C VAL A 94 -14.32 -0.37 4.13
N VAL A 95 -14.90 0.53 3.34
CA VAL A 95 -15.52 1.79 3.82
C VAL A 95 -16.59 1.59 4.92
N PRO A 96 -17.39 0.50 4.94
CA PRO A 96 -18.31 0.24 6.06
C PRO A 96 -17.62 0.13 7.43
N ARG A 97 -16.31 -0.09 7.48
CA ARG A 97 -15.52 -0.23 8.71
C ARG A 97 -14.42 0.81 8.86
N VAL A 98 -13.81 1.24 7.76
CA VAL A 98 -12.70 2.20 7.69
C VAL A 98 -13.12 3.32 6.75
N SER A 99 -13.27 4.54 7.25
CA SER A 99 -13.71 5.68 6.44
C SER A 99 -12.79 5.94 5.24
N GLY A 100 -13.36 6.47 4.16
CA GLY A 100 -12.60 6.92 3.00
C GLY A 100 -11.54 7.96 3.36
N THR A 101 -11.87 8.87 4.29
CA THR A 101 -10.91 9.84 4.84
C THR A 101 -9.71 9.14 5.51
N ALA A 102 -9.92 8.06 6.27
CA ALA A 102 -8.81 7.33 6.88
C ALA A 102 -7.96 6.60 5.83
N LEU A 103 -8.57 6.13 4.73
CA LEU A 103 -7.83 5.54 3.60
C LEU A 103 -7.06 6.60 2.81
N ALA A 104 -7.58 7.82 2.68
CA ALA A 104 -6.92 8.93 2.01
C ALA A 104 -5.60 9.32 2.67
N ALA A 105 -5.51 9.26 4.00
CA ALA A 105 -4.28 9.50 4.74
C ALA A 105 -3.14 8.51 4.39
N ILE A 106 -3.47 7.32 3.85
CA ILE A 106 -2.46 6.39 3.31
C ILE A 106 -1.82 6.95 2.03
N ALA A 107 -2.62 7.63 1.19
CA ALA A 107 -2.10 8.27 -0.04
C ALA A 107 -1.13 9.42 0.28
N GLU A 108 -1.41 10.22 1.32
CA GLU A 108 -0.47 11.25 1.82
C GLU A 108 0.86 10.65 2.24
N GLY A 109 0.85 9.46 2.86
CA GLY A 109 2.08 8.74 3.19
C GLY A 109 2.94 8.44 1.95
N TRP A 110 2.32 8.04 0.85
CA TRP A 110 3.03 7.81 -0.40
C TRP A 110 3.55 9.10 -1.05
N GLU A 111 2.82 10.21 -0.92
CA GLU A 111 3.21 11.52 -1.44
C GLU A 111 4.53 12.01 -0.85
N ALA A 112 4.83 11.69 0.42
CA ALA A 112 6.08 12.04 1.08
C ALA A 112 7.34 11.55 0.33
N LEU A 113 7.25 10.48 -0.46
CA LEU A 113 8.36 9.99 -1.28
C LEU A 113 8.62 10.77 -2.57
N LEU A 114 7.77 11.75 -2.93
CA LEU A 114 8.00 12.65 -4.06
C LEU A 114 8.93 13.80 -3.71
N GLU A 115 9.22 14.01 -2.43
CA GLU A 115 10.09 15.08 -1.97
C GLU A 115 11.55 14.83 -2.36
N THR A 116 12.23 15.88 -2.80
CA THR A 116 13.64 15.84 -3.17
C THR A 116 14.37 17.07 -2.61
N PRO A 117 15.37 16.89 -1.73
CA PRO A 117 15.87 15.60 -1.22
C PRO A 117 14.87 14.87 -0.29
N LEU A 118 14.99 13.55 -0.21
CA LEU A 118 14.17 12.75 0.70
C LEU A 118 14.72 12.88 2.14
N GLU A 119 14.13 13.78 2.90
CA GLU A 119 14.54 14.07 4.29
C GLU A 119 13.99 13.04 5.30
N ASP A 120 14.48 13.09 6.53
CA ASP A 120 14.11 12.11 7.58
C ASP A 120 12.63 12.20 7.98
N ASP A 121 12.05 13.39 7.98
CA ASP A 121 10.63 13.59 8.28
C ASP A 121 9.72 13.05 7.16
N ALA A 122 10.13 13.13 5.90
CA ALA A 122 9.42 12.51 4.79
C ALA A 122 9.43 10.98 4.92
N VAL A 123 10.56 10.38 5.33
CA VAL A 123 10.66 8.95 5.62
C VAL A 123 9.73 8.55 6.78
N GLU A 124 9.63 9.37 7.83
CA GLU A 124 8.71 9.11 8.94
C GLU A 124 7.23 9.24 8.53
N ARG A 125 6.88 10.27 7.75
CA ARG A 125 5.52 10.42 7.20
C ARG A 125 5.14 9.25 6.31
N PHE A 126 6.07 8.77 5.48
CA PHE A 126 5.85 7.57 4.68
C PHE A 126 5.65 6.32 5.55
N ALA A 127 6.48 6.11 6.57
CA ALA A 127 6.35 4.97 7.47
C ALA A 127 5.01 4.99 8.20
N GLN A 128 4.61 6.14 8.73
CA GLN A 128 3.35 6.32 9.42
C GLN A 128 2.14 6.16 8.47
N GLY A 129 2.14 6.86 7.35
CA GLY A 129 1.01 6.88 6.41
C GLY A 129 0.86 5.54 5.70
N ARG A 130 1.88 5.09 4.96
CA ARG A 130 1.80 3.81 4.26
C ARG A 130 1.77 2.62 5.20
N GLY A 131 2.67 2.57 6.19
CA GLY A 131 2.81 1.38 7.03
C GLY A 131 1.83 1.38 8.19
N GLY A 132 1.90 2.41 9.03
CA GLY A 132 1.12 2.51 10.26
C GLY A 132 -0.38 2.51 10.00
N LEU A 133 -0.87 3.39 9.12
CA LEU A 133 -2.30 3.51 8.83
C LEU A 133 -2.86 2.31 8.05
N LEU A 134 -2.09 1.76 7.09
CA LEU A 134 -2.51 0.57 6.36
C LEU A 134 -2.71 -0.62 7.30
N PHE A 135 -1.76 -0.86 8.20
CA PHE A 135 -1.84 -1.97 9.15
C PHE A 135 -2.90 -1.72 10.25
N ALA A 136 -3.08 -0.47 10.69
CA ALA A 136 -4.19 -0.12 11.58
C ALA A 136 -5.55 -0.36 10.92
N ALA A 137 -5.71 -0.02 9.64
CA ALA A 137 -6.91 -0.34 8.88
C ALA A 137 -7.12 -1.86 8.76
N ALA A 138 -6.07 -2.64 8.48
CA ALA A 138 -6.14 -4.09 8.43
C ALA A 138 -6.55 -4.69 9.80
N ALA A 139 -5.98 -4.20 10.90
CA ALA A 139 -6.35 -4.59 12.26
C ALA A 139 -7.83 -4.35 12.55
N LYS A 140 -8.34 -3.17 12.17
CA LYS A 140 -9.76 -2.83 12.30
C LYS A 140 -10.68 -3.76 11.49
N LEU A 141 -10.24 -4.19 10.30
CA LEU A 141 -10.99 -5.15 9.48
C LEU A 141 -11.01 -6.55 10.09
N LEU A 142 -9.99 -6.89 10.87
CA LEU A 142 -9.84 -8.16 11.59
C LEU A 142 -10.43 -8.13 13.01
N ASP A 143 -11.01 -7.00 13.44
CA ASP A 143 -11.51 -6.77 14.81
C ASP A 143 -10.40 -6.97 15.88
N VAL A 144 -9.16 -6.56 15.56
CA VAL A 144 -8.00 -6.61 16.47
C VAL A 144 -7.65 -5.19 16.90
N ASP A 145 -7.54 -4.98 18.21
CA ASP A 145 -7.09 -3.72 18.82
C ASP A 145 -5.74 -3.93 19.51
N ASP A 146 -4.67 -3.65 18.79
CA ASP A 146 -3.30 -3.70 19.30
C ASP A 146 -2.44 -2.66 18.59
N ALA A 147 -2.00 -1.63 19.31
CA ALA A 147 -1.20 -0.54 18.78
C ALA A 147 0.14 -1.02 18.15
N ARG A 148 0.64 -2.20 18.54
CA ARG A 148 1.85 -2.79 17.97
C ARG A 148 1.69 -3.14 16.49
N ILE A 149 0.47 -3.37 16.01
CA ILE A 149 0.20 -3.68 14.60
C ILE A 149 0.57 -2.48 13.72
N ALA A 150 0.20 -1.27 14.12
CA ALA A 150 0.60 -0.05 13.41
C ALA A 150 2.13 0.13 13.41
N LEU A 151 2.78 -0.16 14.54
CA LEU A 151 4.24 -0.10 14.65
C LEU A 151 4.93 -1.15 13.75
N ALA A 152 4.39 -2.38 13.68
CA ALA A 152 4.85 -3.41 12.75
C ALA A 152 4.70 -2.96 11.29
N GLY A 153 3.58 -2.30 10.95
CA GLY A 153 3.35 -1.72 9.64
C GLY A 153 4.39 -0.67 9.27
N GLN A 154 4.74 0.22 10.19
CA GLN A 154 5.82 1.20 9.99
C GLN A 154 7.14 0.52 9.68
N GLY A 155 7.51 -0.49 10.46
CA GLY A 155 8.73 -1.26 10.24
C GLY A 155 8.74 -1.98 8.88
N TRP A 156 7.61 -2.57 8.49
CA TRP A 156 7.43 -3.19 7.18
C TRP A 156 7.59 -2.19 6.02
N ALA A 157 6.98 -1.00 6.11
CA ALA A 157 7.10 0.04 5.09
C ALA A 157 8.54 0.56 4.95
N LEU A 158 9.23 0.75 6.07
CA LEU A 158 10.64 1.16 6.09
C LEU A 158 11.55 0.07 5.50
N ALA A 159 11.30 -1.20 5.78
CA ALA A 159 12.07 -2.31 5.21
C ALA A 159 11.93 -2.36 3.68
N ASP A 160 10.69 -2.20 3.16
CA ASP A 160 10.43 -2.11 1.72
C ASP A 160 11.09 -0.87 1.09
N LEU A 161 11.09 0.27 1.77
CA LEU A 161 11.76 1.49 1.29
C LEU A 161 13.28 1.30 1.22
N ALA A 162 13.90 0.73 2.26
CA ALA A 162 15.34 0.50 2.30
C ALA A 162 15.85 -0.32 1.11
N LEU A 163 15.07 -1.31 0.65
CA LEU A 163 15.40 -2.13 -0.51
C LEU A 163 15.32 -1.38 -1.86
N ARG A 164 14.76 -0.18 -1.87
CA ARG A 164 14.54 0.63 -3.09
C ARG A 164 15.47 1.83 -3.18
N LEU A 165 16.16 2.17 -2.10
CA LEU A 165 17.11 3.29 -2.07
C LEU A 165 18.40 2.89 -2.77
N SER A 166 18.90 3.78 -3.63
CA SER A 166 20.17 3.60 -4.36
C SER A 166 21.39 4.04 -3.55
N ASP A 167 21.20 4.85 -2.50
CA ASP A 167 22.26 5.26 -1.58
C ASP A 167 22.37 4.23 -0.46
N ASP A 168 23.49 3.51 -0.42
CA ASP A 168 23.71 2.42 0.55
C ASP A 168 23.73 2.91 2.01
N ALA A 169 24.26 4.09 2.29
CA ALA A 169 24.29 4.65 3.64
C ALA A 169 22.87 5.01 4.10
N ARG A 170 22.09 5.63 3.23
CA ARG A 170 20.69 5.95 3.48
C ARG A 170 19.85 4.68 3.64
N ALA A 171 20.03 3.70 2.75
CA ALA A 171 19.37 2.40 2.84
C ALA A 171 19.65 1.70 4.17
N ALA A 172 20.92 1.69 4.64
CA ALA A 172 21.30 1.11 5.91
C ALA A 172 20.65 1.84 7.10
N ALA A 173 20.58 3.18 7.06
CA ALA A 173 19.94 3.97 8.11
C ALA A 173 18.43 3.69 8.20
N VAL A 174 17.74 3.63 7.05
CA VAL A 174 16.30 3.30 6.98
C VAL A 174 16.05 1.85 7.42
N ALA A 175 16.91 0.91 7.03
CA ALA A 175 16.82 -0.49 7.48
C ALA A 175 17.03 -0.63 8.99
N ALA A 176 17.90 0.16 9.60
CA ALA A 176 18.07 0.17 11.06
C ALA A 176 16.80 0.65 11.78
N ARG A 177 16.15 1.72 11.28
CA ARG A 177 14.85 2.18 11.80
C ARG A 177 13.75 1.13 11.62
N ALA A 178 13.74 0.43 10.48
CA ALA A 178 12.80 -0.66 10.23
C ALA A 178 12.94 -1.75 11.29
N ARG A 179 14.18 -2.19 11.56
CA ARG A 179 14.47 -3.22 12.57
C ARG A 179 14.01 -2.78 13.95
N GLU A 180 14.36 -1.55 14.37
CA GLU A 180 13.94 -1.01 15.68
C GLU A 180 12.41 -1.07 15.84
N ARG A 181 11.64 -0.65 14.79
CA ARG A 181 10.17 -0.69 14.83
C ARG A 181 9.64 -2.11 14.94
N LEU A 182 10.20 -3.04 14.17
CA LEU A 182 9.79 -4.45 14.19
C LEU A 182 10.15 -5.11 15.52
N ASP A 183 11.34 -4.88 16.07
CA ASP A 183 11.74 -5.42 17.36
C ASP A 183 10.81 -4.94 18.48
N ARG A 184 10.46 -3.66 18.50
CA ARG A 184 9.50 -3.09 19.46
C ARG A 184 8.10 -3.67 19.26
N ALA A 185 7.63 -3.83 18.02
CA ALA A 185 6.34 -4.39 17.70
C ALA A 185 6.24 -5.86 18.12
N LEU A 186 7.31 -6.62 17.96
CA LEU A 186 7.36 -8.05 18.26
C LEU A 186 7.61 -8.35 19.75
N THR A 187 7.88 -7.34 20.56
CA THR A 187 8.07 -7.51 22.00
C THR A 187 6.75 -7.89 22.68
N GLY A 188 6.79 -8.98 23.47
CA GLY A 188 5.64 -9.45 24.22
C GLY A 188 4.79 -10.49 23.48
N ARG A 189 3.66 -10.88 24.11
CA ARG A 189 2.75 -11.91 23.56
C ARG A 189 1.72 -11.26 22.66
N TRP A 190 1.63 -11.74 21.42
CA TRP A 190 0.59 -11.32 20.48
C TRP A 190 -0.78 -11.86 20.88
N PRO A 191 -1.90 -11.12 20.62
CA PRO A 191 -3.23 -11.64 20.81
C PRO A 191 -3.45 -12.90 19.95
N ARG A 192 -4.26 -13.83 20.48
CA ARG A 192 -4.62 -15.07 19.77
C ARG A 192 -5.89 -14.87 18.98
#